data_d35b4c7a8397c5137091b50bd4c8a460
#
_entry.id   d35b4c7a8397c5137091b50bd4c8a460
#
_cell.length_a   1.000
_cell.length_b   1.000
_cell.length_c   1.000
_cell.angle_alpha   90.00
_cell.angle_beta   90.00
_cell.angle_gamma   90.00
#
_symmetry.space_group_name_H-M   'P 1'
#
loop_
_entity.id
_entity.type
_entity.pdbx_description
1 polymer ?
#
loop_
_entity_poly.entity_id
_entity_poly.type
_entity_poly.pdbx_seq_one_letter_code
_entity_poly.pdbx_strand_id
1 'polypeptide(L)'
;MCIRDRHMFIEGCIIAAYAIGAHHAYIYLRGEFAYIQERVDQAIAEARAKGYIGKNVMGSGWDCEVFTHLGAGAYICGEETALLSSLEGQRGQPKLKPPFPAVEGAWRCPTIVNNVETMAAVPWIIENGADAYRQFGTEKAPGTKLFSCSGNIKKPGVYEIPLGTPMTTLLNEYCGGLYEGRTLQAVIPGGSSVPVMTPDEVEKATMDYESINEVSGSYLGSGGFIVMDDTVDLPEALTNLLRFYAHESCGQCTPCREGVGWMHKVLERVSAREATDEDLALLKDLADNIFGRTICFFGPSAAMPVQSFLKKFPDVFFERVHRGGDVDYSDLGAVDPAVPSAPAPAK
;
A
#
# COMPACT_ATOMS: atom_id res chain seq x y z
N MET A 1 8.38 9.46 10.41
CA MET A 1 9.58 8.68 10.69
C MET A 1 10.84 9.32 10.09
N CYS A 2 11.06 9.32 8.79
CA CYS A 2 12.28 9.90 8.20
C CYS A 2 12.53 11.40 8.53
N ILE A 3 11.55 12.13 9.01
CA ILE A 3 11.69 13.53 9.42
C ILE A 3 11.78 13.68 10.94
N ARG A 4 10.77 13.19 11.68
CA ARG A 4 10.68 13.31 13.14
C ARG A 4 11.64 12.34 13.83
N ASP A 5 11.59 11.06 13.46
CA ASP A 5 12.22 9.96 14.19
C ASP A 5 13.43 9.39 13.43
N ARG A 6 14.10 10.21 12.61
CA ARG A 6 15.16 9.78 11.69
C ARG A 6 16.33 9.06 12.38
N HIS A 7 16.71 9.48 13.58
CA HIS A 7 17.78 8.82 14.34
C HIS A 7 17.36 7.43 14.82
N MET A 8 16.16 7.31 15.37
CA MET A 8 15.59 6.01 15.78
C MET A 8 15.46 5.04 14.58
N PHE A 9 15.03 5.56 13.42
CA PHE A 9 14.97 4.77 12.20
C PHE A 9 16.36 4.27 11.75
N ILE A 10 17.39 5.12 11.78
CA ILE A 10 18.77 4.72 11.43
C ILE A 10 19.31 3.72 12.45
N GLU A 11 19.05 3.90 13.73
CA GLU A 11 19.39 2.94 14.78
C GLU A 11 18.74 1.59 14.53
N GLY A 12 17.46 1.55 14.16
CA GLY A 12 16.78 0.31 13.76
C GLY A 12 17.42 -0.38 12.55
N CYS A 13 17.87 0.38 11.56
CA CYS A 13 18.61 -0.16 10.43
C CYS A 13 19.95 -0.78 10.86
N ILE A 14 20.68 -0.14 11.77
CA ILE A 14 21.96 -0.64 12.30
C ILE A 14 21.74 -1.91 13.12
N ILE A 15 20.74 -1.93 14.00
CA ILE A 15 20.38 -3.12 14.80
C ILE A 15 20.01 -4.29 13.89
N ALA A 16 19.18 -4.06 12.88
CA ALA A 16 18.79 -5.09 11.91
C ALA A 16 19.99 -5.60 11.12
N ALA A 17 20.86 -4.73 10.62
CA ALA A 17 22.08 -5.11 9.91
C ALA A 17 23.01 -5.95 10.78
N TYR A 18 23.19 -5.56 12.04
CA TYR A 18 24.00 -6.33 13.01
C TYR A 18 23.43 -7.73 13.24
N ALA A 19 22.10 -7.82 13.46
CA ALA A 19 21.42 -9.08 13.75
C ALA A 19 21.54 -10.11 12.62
N ILE A 20 21.58 -9.67 11.36
CA ILE A 20 21.71 -10.55 10.19
C ILE A 20 23.14 -10.65 9.66
N GLY A 21 24.11 -9.97 10.28
CA GLY A 21 25.51 -9.96 9.84
C GLY A 21 25.76 -9.16 8.56
N ALA A 22 24.89 -8.25 8.20
CA ALA A 22 25.06 -7.38 7.03
C ALA A 22 26.02 -6.23 7.33
N HIS A 23 26.78 -5.83 6.32
CA HIS A 23 27.73 -4.70 6.41
C HIS A 23 27.24 -3.44 5.67
N HIS A 24 26.15 -3.53 4.91
CA HIS A 24 25.59 -2.45 4.14
C HIS A 24 24.08 -2.37 4.31
N ALA A 25 23.57 -1.19 4.56
CA ALA A 25 22.14 -0.87 4.56
C ALA A 25 21.86 0.25 3.56
N TYR A 26 20.85 0.06 2.71
CA TYR A 26 20.43 1.05 1.73
C TYR A 26 19.02 1.52 2.08
N ILE A 27 18.88 2.83 2.31
CA ILE A 27 17.59 3.48 2.54
C ILE A 27 17.08 3.98 1.19
N TYR A 28 16.17 3.21 0.59
CA TYR A 28 15.56 3.59 -0.68
C TYR A 28 14.42 4.60 -0.47
N LEU A 29 14.56 5.79 -1.02
CA LEU A 29 13.58 6.86 -0.95
C LEU A 29 12.87 7.03 -2.29
N ARG A 30 11.55 7.29 -2.26
CA ARG A 30 10.79 7.65 -3.45
C ARG A 30 11.33 8.94 -4.05
N GLY A 31 11.33 9.05 -5.39
CA GLY A 31 11.77 10.26 -6.09
C GLY A 31 11.07 11.55 -5.66
N GLU A 32 9.78 11.42 -5.27
CA GLU A 32 8.95 12.52 -4.76
C GLU A 32 9.44 13.06 -3.40
N PHE A 33 10.29 12.32 -2.69
CA PHE A 33 10.77 12.64 -1.35
C PHE A 33 12.22 13.14 -1.32
N ALA A 34 12.71 13.78 -2.41
CA ALA A 34 14.06 14.33 -2.49
C ALA A 34 14.41 15.22 -1.29
N TYR A 35 13.48 16.06 -0.83
CA TYR A 35 13.66 16.93 0.35
C TYR A 35 13.86 16.16 1.67
N ILE A 36 13.48 14.87 1.73
CA ILE A 36 13.69 14.02 2.90
C ILE A 36 15.12 13.46 2.89
N GLN A 37 15.70 13.22 1.72
CA GLN A 37 17.04 12.64 1.58
C GLN A 37 18.06 13.45 2.36
N GLU A 38 18.10 14.77 2.19
CA GLU A 38 19.05 15.65 2.88
C GLU A 38 18.98 15.49 4.42
N ARG A 39 17.78 15.33 4.96
CA ARG A 39 17.56 15.14 6.42
C ARG A 39 18.05 13.78 6.89
N VAL A 40 17.88 12.75 6.10
CA VAL A 40 18.36 11.40 6.41
C VAL A 40 19.88 11.35 6.28
N ASP A 41 20.46 11.95 5.22
CA ASP A 41 21.90 12.03 5.02
C ASP A 41 22.61 12.80 6.16
N GLN A 42 21.99 13.88 6.63
CA GLN A 42 22.48 14.60 7.80
C GLN A 42 22.50 13.69 9.06
N ALA A 43 21.44 12.95 9.31
CA ALA A 43 21.37 12.04 10.46
C ALA A 43 22.39 10.87 10.35
N ILE A 44 22.62 10.37 9.13
CA ILE A 44 23.67 9.38 8.86
C ILE A 44 25.06 9.97 9.14
N ALA A 45 25.32 11.21 8.72
CA ALA A 45 26.58 11.90 8.99
C ALA A 45 26.79 12.10 10.52
N GLU A 46 25.75 12.48 11.24
CA GLU A 46 25.78 12.65 12.71
C GLU A 46 26.07 11.30 13.41
N ALA A 47 25.43 10.21 12.96
CA ALA A 47 25.67 8.87 13.50
C ALA A 47 27.11 8.38 13.20
N ARG A 48 27.61 8.69 11.99
CA ARG A 48 29.00 8.35 11.59
C ARG A 48 30.00 9.12 12.44
N ALA A 49 29.79 10.40 12.69
CA ALA A 49 30.67 11.21 13.54
C ALA A 49 30.76 10.71 14.99
N LYS A 50 29.72 10.01 15.46
CA LYS A 50 29.69 9.37 16.79
C LYS A 50 30.21 7.93 16.81
N GLY A 51 30.64 7.37 15.65
CA GLY A 51 31.13 5.99 15.55
C GLY A 51 30.04 4.92 15.58
N TYR A 52 28.78 5.28 15.31
CA TYR A 52 27.67 4.34 15.19
C TYR A 52 27.54 3.74 13.80
N ILE A 53 28.22 4.31 12.80
CA ILE A 53 28.30 3.86 11.40
C ILE A 53 29.75 3.99 10.94
N GLY A 54 30.21 3.08 10.09
CA GLY A 54 31.53 3.05 9.52
C GLY A 54 32.32 1.84 9.97
N LYS A 55 33.64 2.03 10.19
CA LYS A 55 34.57 1.00 10.63
C LYS A 55 34.50 0.78 12.14
N ASN A 56 34.57 -0.51 12.55
CA ASN A 56 34.67 -0.91 13.94
C ASN A 56 33.58 -0.22 14.82
N VAL A 57 32.33 -0.36 14.40
CA VAL A 57 31.16 0.29 15.02
C VAL A 57 31.18 0.07 16.54
N MET A 58 31.22 1.14 17.32
CA MET A 58 31.25 1.13 18.79
C MET A 58 32.37 0.23 19.40
N GLY A 59 33.46 -0.02 18.67
CA GLY A 59 34.55 -0.88 19.13
C GLY A 59 34.26 -2.38 19.07
N SER A 60 33.23 -2.81 18.37
CA SER A 60 32.78 -4.21 18.29
C SER A 60 33.55 -5.11 17.32
N GLY A 61 34.41 -4.53 16.49
CA GLY A 61 35.08 -5.25 15.38
C GLY A 61 34.20 -5.42 14.14
N TRP A 62 32.93 -4.98 14.17
CA TRP A 62 32.00 -5.05 13.05
C TRP A 62 31.96 -3.72 12.30
N ASP A 63 31.92 -3.79 10.97
CA ASP A 63 31.80 -2.64 10.08
C ASP A 63 30.39 -2.54 9.54
N CYS A 64 29.80 -1.33 9.48
CA CYS A 64 28.48 -1.10 8.88
C CYS A 64 28.45 0.25 8.18
N GLU A 65 28.06 0.27 6.92
CA GLU A 65 27.80 1.47 6.16
C GLU A 65 26.30 1.61 5.85
N VAL A 66 25.79 2.84 5.97
CA VAL A 66 24.40 3.19 5.65
C VAL A 66 24.39 4.24 4.57
N PHE A 67 23.62 4.01 3.51
CA PHE A 67 23.50 4.88 2.36
C PHE A 67 22.04 5.21 2.09
N THR A 68 21.77 6.40 1.55
CA THR A 68 20.50 6.72 0.92
C THR A 68 20.57 6.46 -0.58
N HIS A 69 19.46 6.06 -1.17
CA HIS A 69 19.26 5.98 -2.61
C HIS A 69 17.95 6.64 -2.97
N LEU A 70 17.99 7.67 -3.79
CA LEU A 70 16.80 8.35 -4.28
C LEU A 70 16.33 7.68 -5.57
N GLY A 71 15.11 7.15 -5.57
CA GLY A 71 14.44 6.65 -6.75
C GLY A 71 14.02 7.78 -7.70
N ALA A 72 13.53 7.42 -8.88
CA ALA A 72 13.10 8.35 -9.91
C ALA A 72 11.57 8.55 -9.99
N GLY A 73 10.81 8.14 -8.96
CA GLY A 73 9.36 8.34 -8.88
C GLY A 73 8.52 7.20 -9.48
N ALA A 74 9.11 6.08 -9.90
CA ALA A 74 8.34 4.94 -10.36
C ALA A 74 7.69 4.19 -9.19
N TYR A 75 6.36 4.14 -9.14
CA TYR A 75 5.57 3.47 -8.10
C TYR A 75 5.92 1.99 -7.97
N ILE A 76 6.18 1.30 -9.11
CA ILE A 76 6.52 -0.12 -9.10
C ILE A 76 7.78 -0.43 -8.29
N CYS A 77 8.69 0.52 -8.08
CA CYS A 77 9.86 0.33 -7.24
C CYS A 77 9.53 0.19 -5.74
N GLY A 78 8.27 0.27 -5.35
CA GLY A 78 7.77 -0.19 -4.05
C GLY A 78 7.68 -1.72 -3.93
N GLU A 79 7.65 -2.46 -5.05
CA GLU A 79 7.79 -3.92 -5.04
C GLU A 79 9.26 -4.28 -4.81
N GLU A 80 9.52 -5.23 -3.90
CA GLU A 80 10.88 -5.48 -3.39
C GLU A 80 11.92 -5.81 -4.48
N THR A 81 11.56 -6.61 -5.48
CA THR A 81 12.50 -7.00 -6.54
C THR A 81 12.69 -5.90 -7.58
N ALA A 82 11.68 -5.09 -7.82
CA ALA A 82 11.79 -3.88 -8.64
C ALA A 82 12.64 -2.80 -7.95
N LEU A 83 12.50 -2.66 -6.61
CA LEU A 83 13.36 -1.80 -5.81
C LEU A 83 14.83 -2.21 -5.96
N LEU A 84 15.14 -3.51 -5.83
CA LEU A 84 16.50 -4.02 -5.97
C LEU A 84 17.05 -3.78 -7.38
N SER A 85 16.24 -4.01 -8.43
CA SER A 85 16.64 -3.70 -9.82
C SER A 85 16.97 -2.21 -10.00
N SER A 86 16.14 -1.34 -9.42
CA SER A 86 16.37 0.12 -9.44
C SER A 86 17.64 0.50 -8.68
N LEU A 87 17.88 -0.09 -7.51
CA LEU A 87 19.09 0.13 -6.71
C LEU A 87 20.36 -0.28 -7.48
N GLU A 88 20.28 -1.36 -8.26
CA GLU A 88 21.37 -1.84 -9.14
C GLU A 88 21.56 -0.97 -10.40
N GLY A 89 20.78 0.10 -10.58
CA GLY A 89 20.83 0.96 -11.77
C GLY A 89 20.13 0.39 -12.99
N GLN A 90 19.33 -0.65 -12.82
CA GLN A 90 18.52 -1.25 -13.87
C GLN A 90 17.12 -0.65 -13.91
N ARG A 91 16.36 -0.94 -14.98
CA ARG A 91 14.94 -0.60 -15.01
C ARG A 91 14.21 -1.29 -13.85
N GLY A 92 13.43 -0.51 -13.09
CA GLY A 92 12.62 -1.01 -11.98
C GLY A 92 11.51 -1.93 -12.47
N GLN A 93 11.80 -3.20 -12.60
CA GLN A 93 10.86 -4.25 -12.98
C GLN A 93 10.93 -5.40 -12.02
N PRO A 94 9.77 -5.94 -11.55
CA PRO A 94 9.74 -7.12 -10.69
C PRO A 94 10.39 -8.34 -11.33
N LYS A 95 11.03 -9.16 -10.51
CA LYS A 95 11.62 -10.45 -10.88
C LYS A 95 10.73 -11.59 -10.40
N LEU A 96 10.73 -12.71 -11.11
CA LEU A 96 10.05 -13.93 -10.66
C LEU A 96 10.74 -14.49 -9.42
N LYS A 97 9.96 -15.05 -8.51
CA LYS A 97 10.42 -15.78 -7.33
C LYS A 97 10.06 -17.27 -7.49
N PRO A 98 10.90 -18.22 -7.17
CA PRO A 98 12.29 -18.11 -6.67
C PRO A 98 13.30 -17.68 -7.76
N PRO A 99 14.51 -17.14 -7.41
CA PRO A 99 15.01 -17.00 -6.03
C PRO A 99 14.35 -15.84 -5.29
N PHE A 100 14.21 -15.99 -3.97
CA PHE A 100 13.81 -14.91 -3.09
C PHE A 100 14.99 -13.99 -2.77
N PRO A 101 14.79 -12.68 -2.51
CA PRO A 101 15.89 -11.76 -2.18
C PRO A 101 16.77 -12.19 -1.03
N ALA A 102 16.23 -12.89 -0.03
CA ALA A 102 17.00 -13.46 1.07
C ALA A 102 18.04 -14.50 0.63
N VAL A 103 17.89 -15.08 -0.57
CA VAL A 103 18.85 -16.03 -1.17
C VAL A 103 19.71 -15.31 -2.21
N GLU A 104 19.10 -14.55 -3.11
CA GLU A 104 19.77 -13.82 -4.18
C GLU A 104 19.04 -12.47 -4.40
N GLY A 105 19.53 -11.41 -3.77
CA GLY A 105 19.00 -10.06 -3.82
C GLY A 105 19.93 -9.09 -4.56
N ALA A 106 20.17 -7.92 -3.97
CA ALA A 106 21.03 -6.88 -4.57
C ALA A 106 22.42 -7.39 -4.90
N TRP A 107 22.86 -7.16 -6.12
CA TRP A 107 24.16 -7.64 -6.65
C TRP A 107 24.40 -9.12 -6.43
N ARG A 108 23.33 -9.92 -6.44
CA ARG A 108 23.32 -11.36 -6.17
C ARG A 108 23.75 -11.75 -4.75
N CYS A 109 23.75 -10.80 -3.82
CA CYS A 109 24.00 -11.06 -2.41
C CYS A 109 22.67 -11.30 -1.67
N PRO A 110 22.63 -12.14 -0.64
CA PRO A 110 21.47 -12.26 0.23
C PRO A 110 21.05 -10.88 0.77
N THR A 111 19.79 -10.52 0.58
CA THR A 111 19.30 -9.18 0.91
C THR A 111 17.93 -9.26 1.58
N ILE A 112 17.77 -8.55 2.70
CA ILE A 112 16.49 -8.39 3.38
C ILE A 112 15.94 -6.99 3.07
N VAL A 113 14.66 -6.93 2.66
CA VAL A 113 13.94 -5.67 2.41
C VAL A 113 12.91 -5.49 3.50
N ASN A 114 12.94 -4.33 4.16
CA ASN A 114 12.02 -4.00 5.26
C ASN A 114 11.41 -2.62 5.08
N ASN A 115 10.21 -2.45 5.60
CA ASN A 115 9.53 -1.15 5.66
C ASN A 115 10.21 -0.25 6.72
N VAL A 116 10.26 1.05 6.45
CA VAL A 116 10.80 2.09 7.34
C VAL A 116 10.08 2.11 8.69
N GLU A 117 8.78 1.92 8.73
CA GLU A 117 7.98 1.86 9.95
C GLU A 117 8.41 0.71 10.86
N THR A 118 8.66 -0.47 10.27
CA THR A 118 9.17 -1.62 10.99
C THR A 118 10.54 -1.32 11.61
N MET A 119 11.45 -0.74 10.84
CA MET A 119 12.78 -0.40 11.35
C MET A 119 12.74 0.66 12.45
N ALA A 120 11.83 1.64 12.36
CA ALA A 120 11.67 2.66 13.39
C ALA A 120 11.11 2.12 14.72
N ALA A 121 10.39 1.00 14.70
CA ALA A 121 9.86 0.36 15.91
C ALA A 121 10.92 -0.49 16.64
N VAL A 122 11.94 -0.99 15.94
CA VAL A 122 12.95 -1.91 16.48
C VAL A 122 13.67 -1.36 17.73
N PRO A 123 14.21 -0.13 17.75
CA PRO A 123 14.92 0.40 18.92
C PRO A 123 14.02 0.45 20.17
N TRP A 124 12.77 0.91 20.00
CA TRP A 124 11.82 0.98 21.08
C TRP A 124 11.52 -0.41 21.69
N ILE A 125 11.38 -1.43 20.82
CA ILE A 125 11.13 -2.82 21.24
C ILE A 125 12.35 -3.36 22.00
N ILE A 126 13.56 -3.09 21.52
CA ILE A 126 14.80 -3.55 22.18
C ILE A 126 14.95 -2.88 23.57
N GLU A 127 14.65 -1.60 23.68
CA GLU A 127 14.77 -0.85 24.93
C GLU A 127 13.71 -1.25 25.97
N ASN A 128 12.45 -1.44 25.54
CA ASN A 128 11.31 -1.62 26.44
C ASN A 128 10.84 -3.08 26.57
N GLY A 129 11.27 -3.94 25.67
CA GLY A 129 10.90 -5.35 25.62
C GLY A 129 9.62 -5.61 24.81
N ALA A 130 9.49 -6.86 24.37
CA ALA A 130 8.37 -7.32 23.54
C ALA A 130 7.03 -7.24 24.26
N ASP A 131 7.01 -7.48 25.58
CA ASP A 131 5.76 -7.45 26.37
C ASP A 131 5.20 -6.03 26.51
N ALA A 132 6.07 -5.03 26.58
CA ALA A 132 5.66 -3.63 26.55
C ALA A 132 5.05 -3.25 25.19
N TYR A 133 5.62 -3.75 24.08
CA TYR A 133 5.10 -3.50 22.73
C TYR A 133 3.73 -4.16 22.53
N ARG A 134 3.54 -5.35 23.06
CA ARG A 134 2.27 -6.10 23.01
C ARG A 134 1.11 -5.46 23.79
N GLN A 135 1.38 -4.48 24.64
CA GLN A 135 0.33 -3.71 25.32
C GLN A 135 -0.44 -2.79 24.35
N PHE A 136 0.14 -2.48 23.20
CA PHE A 136 -0.52 -1.75 22.13
C PHE A 136 -0.98 -2.71 21.04
N GLY A 137 -2.14 -2.43 20.45
CA GLY A 137 -2.66 -3.24 19.35
C GLY A 137 -3.50 -4.43 19.83
N THR A 138 -3.64 -5.41 18.95
CA THR A 138 -4.36 -6.66 19.21
C THR A 138 -3.37 -7.79 19.49
N GLU A 139 -3.86 -8.93 19.98
CA GLU A 139 -3.01 -10.13 20.22
C GLU A 139 -2.26 -10.57 18.95
N LYS A 140 -2.92 -10.53 17.79
CA LYS A 140 -2.37 -10.96 16.51
C LYS A 140 -1.65 -9.84 15.75
N ALA A 141 -2.01 -8.58 16.02
CA ALA A 141 -1.41 -7.40 15.42
C ALA A 141 -0.99 -6.40 16.51
N PRO A 142 0.09 -6.68 17.26
CA PRO A 142 0.58 -5.79 18.31
C PRO A 142 1.25 -4.56 17.74
N GLY A 143 1.26 -3.49 18.54
CA GLY A 143 1.93 -2.24 18.24
C GLY A 143 1.00 -1.16 17.70
N THR A 144 1.64 -0.08 17.26
CA THR A 144 1.00 1.07 16.60
C THR A 144 1.25 1.06 15.11
N LYS A 145 0.45 1.83 14.38
CA LYS A 145 0.67 2.07 12.95
C LYS A 145 0.35 3.52 12.61
N LEU A 146 1.06 4.07 11.64
CA LEU A 146 0.77 5.37 11.04
C LEU A 146 -0.33 5.23 9.98
N PHE A 147 -1.39 6.02 10.15
CA PHE A 147 -2.49 6.13 9.19
C PHE A 147 -2.46 7.49 8.52
N SER A 148 -2.34 7.48 7.18
CA SER A 148 -2.41 8.69 6.36
C SER A 148 -3.85 8.92 5.94
N CYS A 149 -4.54 9.83 6.64
CA CYS A 149 -5.96 10.10 6.47
C CYS A 149 -6.19 11.27 5.53
N SER A 150 -7.04 11.07 4.53
CA SER A 150 -7.36 12.05 3.50
C SER A 150 -8.80 11.89 2.98
N GLY A 151 -9.19 12.72 2.01
CA GLY A 151 -10.53 12.75 1.45
C GLY A 151 -11.43 13.75 2.17
N ASN A 152 -12.73 13.44 2.25
CA ASN A 152 -13.76 14.36 2.76
C ASN A 152 -13.86 14.31 4.30
N ILE A 153 -12.80 14.70 4.98
CA ILE A 153 -12.70 14.77 6.44
C ILE A 153 -12.23 16.15 6.91
N LYS A 154 -12.63 16.54 8.12
CA LYS A 154 -12.31 17.87 8.66
C LYS A 154 -10.83 18.07 8.97
N LYS A 155 -10.13 16.99 9.39
CA LYS A 155 -8.73 17.04 9.80
C LYS A 155 -7.94 15.97 9.04
N PRO A 156 -7.56 16.23 7.78
CA PRO A 156 -6.62 15.34 7.08
C PRO A 156 -5.24 15.40 7.74
N GLY A 157 -4.54 14.26 7.79
CA GLY A 157 -3.23 14.19 8.43
C GLY A 157 -2.71 12.79 8.60
N VAL A 158 -1.59 12.66 9.32
CA VAL A 158 -1.00 11.37 9.67
C VAL A 158 -1.14 11.16 11.17
N TYR A 159 -1.77 10.06 11.55
CA TYR A 159 -2.06 9.70 12.93
C TYR A 159 -1.39 8.38 13.30
N GLU A 160 -0.67 8.37 14.42
CA GLU A 160 -0.15 7.14 15.01
C GLU A 160 -1.14 6.66 16.06
N ILE A 161 -1.74 5.49 15.81
CA ILE A 161 -2.71 4.88 16.72
C ILE A 161 -2.42 3.38 16.90
N PRO A 162 -2.85 2.79 18.03
CA PRO A 162 -2.76 1.34 18.23
C PRO A 162 -3.57 0.59 17.15
N LEU A 163 -3.02 -0.51 16.67
CA LEU A 163 -3.78 -1.46 15.85
C LEU A 163 -5.00 -1.99 16.65
N GLY A 164 -6.11 -2.28 15.97
CA GLY A 164 -7.37 -2.64 16.64
C GLY A 164 -8.24 -1.46 17.09
N THR A 165 -7.79 -0.22 16.87
CA THR A 165 -8.64 0.96 17.11
C THR A 165 -9.88 0.89 16.20
N PRO A 166 -11.12 1.12 16.69
CA PRO A 166 -12.31 1.16 15.85
C PRO A 166 -12.15 2.16 14.69
N MET A 167 -12.56 1.76 13.49
CA MET A 167 -12.45 2.63 12.31
C MET A 167 -13.25 3.92 12.47
N THR A 168 -14.39 3.84 13.16
CA THR A 168 -15.22 5.01 13.51
C THR A 168 -14.51 5.97 14.47
N THR A 169 -13.68 5.46 15.38
CA THR A 169 -12.84 6.30 16.26
C THR A 169 -11.79 7.06 15.45
N LEU A 170 -11.09 6.38 14.50
CA LEU A 170 -10.17 7.05 13.61
C LEU A 170 -10.87 8.15 12.80
N LEU A 171 -12.04 7.84 12.22
CA LEU A 171 -12.80 8.80 11.42
C LEU A 171 -13.29 9.99 12.24
N ASN A 172 -13.91 9.75 13.39
CA ASN A 172 -14.64 10.80 14.13
C ASN A 172 -13.77 11.58 15.10
N GLU A 173 -12.89 10.92 15.83
CA GLU A 173 -12.09 11.57 16.87
C GLU A 173 -10.78 12.14 16.32
N TYR A 174 -10.02 11.33 15.58
CA TYR A 174 -8.73 11.77 15.00
C TYR A 174 -8.93 12.63 13.76
N CYS A 175 -9.73 12.18 12.79
CA CYS A 175 -9.99 12.91 11.55
C CYS A 175 -11.06 14.01 11.71
N GLY A 176 -11.71 14.13 12.86
CA GLY A 176 -12.72 15.15 13.17
C GLY A 176 -14.06 14.95 12.48
N GLY A 177 -14.30 13.77 11.91
CA GLY A 177 -15.53 13.42 11.21
C GLY A 177 -15.71 14.10 9.85
N LEU A 178 -16.87 13.89 9.27
CA LEU A 178 -17.28 14.51 8.00
C LEU A 178 -17.70 15.97 8.22
N TYR A 179 -17.77 16.75 7.14
CA TYR A 179 -18.33 18.08 7.16
C TYR A 179 -19.83 18.04 7.52
N GLU A 180 -20.36 19.16 8.03
CA GLU A 180 -21.76 19.25 8.46
C GLU A 180 -22.72 19.00 7.31
N GLY A 181 -23.76 18.18 7.55
CA GLY A 181 -24.75 17.79 6.56
C GLY A 181 -24.28 16.75 5.55
N ARG A 182 -23.09 16.17 5.73
CA ARG A 182 -22.55 15.11 4.86
C ARG A 182 -22.75 13.74 5.48
N THR A 183 -22.91 12.75 4.62
CA THR A 183 -23.01 11.33 5.00
C THR A 183 -21.85 10.55 4.41
N LEU A 184 -21.39 9.53 5.13
CA LEU A 184 -20.35 8.63 4.63
C LEU A 184 -20.90 7.82 3.47
N GLN A 185 -20.15 7.78 2.37
CA GLN A 185 -20.51 6.97 1.20
C GLN A 185 -19.59 5.75 1.06
N ALA A 186 -18.28 5.96 1.16
CA ALA A 186 -17.31 4.88 1.00
C ALA A 186 -15.99 5.21 1.69
N VAL A 187 -15.20 4.18 2.01
CA VAL A 187 -13.84 4.31 2.54
C VAL A 187 -12.89 3.35 1.83
N ILE A 188 -11.72 3.83 1.48
CA ILE A 188 -10.58 2.98 1.14
C ILE A 188 -9.68 2.90 2.38
N PRO A 189 -9.55 1.74 3.04
CA PRO A 189 -8.92 1.68 4.37
C PRO A 189 -7.39 1.57 4.34
N GLY A 190 -6.82 1.13 3.22
CA GLY A 190 -5.41 0.71 3.16
C GLY A 190 -4.61 1.24 1.97
N GLY A 191 -5.05 2.33 1.35
CA GLY A 191 -4.48 2.88 0.13
C GLY A 191 -5.20 2.40 -1.13
N SER A 192 -4.89 3.00 -2.26
CA SER A 192 -5.63 2.83 -3.52
C SER A 192 -5.69 1.40 -4.08
N SER A 193 -4.87 0.49 -3.56
CA SER A 193 -4.72 -0.89 -4.05
C SER A 193 -5.64 -1.91 -3.39
N VAL A 194 -6.47 -1.49 -2.43
CA VAL A 194 -7.32 -2.42 -1.67
C VAL A 194 -8.80 -2.22 -2.00
N PRO A 195 -9.65 -3.23 -1.78
CA PRO A 195 -11.09 -3.10 -1.93
C PRO A 195 -11.68 -1.96 -1.12
N VAL A 196 -12.67 -1.25 -1.71
CA VAL A 196 -13.43 -0.21 -1.03
C VAL A 196 -14.37 -0.81 0.02
N MET A 197 -14.69 -0.02 1.07
CA MET A 197 -15.62 -0.39 2.14
C MET A 197 -16.89 0.47 2.08
N THR A 198 -18.02 -0.14 2.42
CA THR A 198 -19.30 0.55 2.63
C THR A 198 -19.39 1.14 4.04
N PRO A 199 -20.33 2.07 4.31
CA PRO A 199 -20.53 2.63 5.65
C PRO A 199 -20.80 1.56 6.73
N ASP A 200 -21.62 0.56 6.43
CA ASP A 200 -21.93 -0.54 7.36
C ASP A 200 -20.71 -1.40 7.71
N GLU A 201 -19.79 -1.56 6.76
CA GLU A 201 -18.52 -2.25 6.98
C GLU A 201 -17.58 -1.41 7.84
N VAL A 202 -17.55 -0.10 7.64
CA VAL A 202 -16.76 0.86 8.42
C VAL A 202 -17.20 0.88 9.89
N GLU A 203 -18.49 0.80 10.16
CA GLU A 203 -19.03 0.75 11.52
C GLU A 203 -18.60 -0.49 12.31
N LYS A 204 -18.36 -1.60 11.63
CA LYS A 204 -18.04 -2.90 12.23
C LYS A 204 -16.54 -3.17 12.35
N ALA A 205 -15.72 -2.52 11.53
CA ALA A 205 -14.31 -2.82 11.40
C ALA A 205 -13.44 -2.07 12.42
N THR A 206 -12.35 -2.70 12.81
CA THR A 206 -11.24 -2.06 13.51
C THR A 206 -10.03 -1.95 12.59
N MET A 207 -9.13 -0.99 12.88
CA MET A 207 -7.92 -0.71 12.09
C MET A 207 -6.84 -1.75 12.37
N ASP A 208 -7.08 -2.98 11.93
CA ASP A 208 -6.13 -4.10 11.99
C ASP A 208 -6.25 -5.01 10.76
N TYR A 209 -5.33 -5.97 10.64
CA TYR A 209 -5.23 -6.82 9.46
C TYR A 209 -6.39 -7.81 9.31
N GLU A 210 -6.92 -8.31 10.42
CA GLU A 210 -7.95 -9.36 10.42
C GLU A 210 -9.34 -8.76 10.28
N SER A 211 -9.69 -7.82 11.15
CA SER A 211 -11.03 -7.23 11.17
C SER A 211 -11.44 -6.61 9.83
N ILE A 212 -10.53 -5.84 9.19
CA ILE A 212 -10.82 -5.26 7.86
C ILE A 212 -11.09 -6.36 6.84
N ASN A 213 -10.30 -7.44 6.86
CA ASN A 213 -10.47 -8.53 5.91
C ASN A 213 -11.73 -9.34 6.18
N GLU A 214 -12.00 -9.70 7.43
CA GLU A 214 -13.19 -10.48 7.82
C GLU A 214 -14.50 -9.73 7.56
N VAL A 215 -14.52 -8.41 7.82
CA VAL A 215 -15.74 -7.61 7.68
C VAL A 215 -16.02 -7.26 6.21
N SER A 216 -14.99 -6.95 5.43
CA SER A 216 -15.17 -6.31 4.11
C SER A 216 -14.46 -6.99 2.94
N GLY A 217 -13.59 -7.96 3.21
CA GLY A 217 -12.69 -8.52 2.21
C GLY A 217 -11.59 -7.54 1.76
N SER A 218 -11.43 -6.41 2.46
CA SER A 218 -10.38 -5.43 2.19
C SER A 218 -9.12 -5.71 3.01
N TYR A 219 -8.15 -4.81 2.94
CA TYR A 219 -6.84 -4.96 3.60
C TYR A 219 -6.40 -3.65 4.25
N LEU A 220 -5.65 -3.75 5.35
CA LEU A 220 -5.04 -2.61 6.01
C LEU A 220 -3.99 -1.92 5.12
N GLY A 221 -3.37 -2.66 4.22
CA GLY A 221 -2.44 -2.16 3.21
C GLY A 221 -1.37 -1.22 3.76
N SER A 222 -1.23 -0.06 3.14
CA SER A 222 -0.27 0.96 3.56
C SER A 222 -0.73 1.84 4.72
N GLY A 223 -1.98 1.69 5.20
CA GLY A 223 -2.60 2.60 6.15
C GLY A 223 -3.04 3.94 5.53
N GLY A 224 -3.17 3.98 4.21
CA GLY A 224 -3.76 5.13 3.51
C GLY A 224 -5.28 5.11 3.62
N PHE A 225 -5.82 5.90 4.54
CA PHE A 225 -7.25 5.97 4.85
C PHE A 225 -7.90 7.10 4.05
N ILE A 226 -8.71 6.76 3.03
CA ILE A 226 -9.34 7.72 2.12
C ILE A 226 -10.84 7.67 2.31
N VAL A 227 -11.42 8.78 2.75
CA VAL A 227 -12.84 8.92 3.07
C VAL A 227 -13.57 9.64 1.96
N MET A 228 -14.67 9.07 1.50
CA MET A 228 -15.55 9.62 0.48
C MET A 228 -16.94 9.85 1.08
N ASP A 229 -17.43 11.08 1.05
CA ASP A 229 -18.78 11.43 1.44
C ASP A 229 -19.75 11.42 0.24
N ASP A 230 -21.02 11.73 0.49
CA ASP A 230 -22.12 11.74 -0.48
C ASP A 230 -21.95 12.74 -1.63
N THR A 231 -20.89 13.54 -1.65
CA THR A 231 -20.58 14.44 -2.78
C THR A 231 -19.60 13.82 -3.77
N VAL A 232 -18.98 12.70 -3.43
CA VAL A 232 -17.98 12.06 -4.30
C VAL A 232 -18.67 11.24 -5.38
N ASP A 233 -18.32 11.50 -6.61
CA ASP A 233 -18.68 10.68 -7.74
C ASP A 233 -17.80 9.41 -7.77
N LEU A 234 -18.35 8.26 -7.34
CA LEU A 234 -17.58 7.02 -7.22
C LEU A 234 -17.02 6.50 -8.55
N PRO A 235 -17.76 6.50 -9.69
CA PRO A 235 -17.20 6.17 -10.99
C PRO A 235 -16.04 7.07 -11.41
N GLU A 236 -16.11 8.37 -11.16
CA GLU A 236 -15.03 9.30 -11.46
C GLU A 236 -13.80 9.06 -10.54
N ALA A 237 -14.05 8.81 -9.25
CA ALA A 237 -13.00 8.46 -8.30
C ALA A 237 -12.25 7.19 -8.72
N LEU A 238 -12.98 6.15 -9.14
CA LEU A 238 -12.39 4.91 -9.66
C LEU A 238 -11.64 5.16 -10.98
N THR A 239 -12.18 5.98 -11.88
CA THR A 239 -11.51 6.35 -13.15
C THR A 239 -10.17 7.03 -12.88
N ASN A 240 -10.14 7.98 -11.94
CA ASN A 240 -8.91 8.67 -11.54
C ASN A 240 -7.89 7.69 -10.93
N LEU A 241 -8.35 6.74 -10.14
CA LEU A 241 -7.50 5.70 -9.55
C LEU A 241 -6.90 4.81 -10.64
N LEU A 242 -7.69 4.35 -11.61
CA LEU A 242 -7.20 3.52 -12.71
C LEU A 242 -6.29 4.29 -13.68
N ARG A 243 -6.45 5.59 -13.85
CA ARG A 243 -5.50 6.43 -14.58
C ARG A 243 -4.10 6.35 -13.97
N PHE A 244 -4.01 6.40 -12.64
CA PHE A 244 -2.74 6.22 -11.93
C PHE A 244 -2.15 4.83 -12.22
N TYR A 245 -2.90 3.76 -12.09
CA TYR A 245 -2.39 2.41 -12.35
C TYR A 245 -2.02 2.19 -13.82
N ALA A 246 -2.76 2.75 -14.77
CA ALA A 246 -2.41 2.68 -16.18
C ALA A 246 -1.07 3.38 -16.47
N HIS A 247 -0.81 4.51 -15.81
CA HIS A 247 0.45 5.24 -15.94
C HIS A 247 1.64 4.51 -15.29
N GLU A 248 1.43 3.92 -14.11
CA GLU A 248 2.49 3.32 -13.29
C GLU A 248 2.81 1.86 -13.63
N SER A 249 2.08 1.23 -14.54
CA SER A 249 2.40 -0.12 -14.98
C SER A 249 3.81 -0.16 -15.59
N CYS A 250 4.68 -1.06 -15.08
CA CYS A 250 6.03 -1.21 -15.62
C CYS A 250 6.08 -1.79 -17.04
N GLY A 251 4.94 -2.32 -17.54
CA GLY A 251 4.79 -2.87 -18.88
C GLY A 251 5.39 -4.26 -19.09
N GLN A 252 5.82 -4.96 -18.04
CA GLN A 252 6.50 -6.25 -18.18
C GLN A 252 5.54 -7.37 -18.61
N CYS A 253 4.43 -7.56 -17.90
CA CYS A 253 3.48 -8.64 -18.18
C CYS A 253 2.25 -8.14 -18.92
N THR A 254 1.85 -8.88 -19.96
CA THR A 254 0.77 -8.50 -20.88
C THR A 254 -0.57 -8.21 -20.20
N PRO A 255 -1.07 -9.02 -19.23
CA PRO A 255 -2.36 -8.73 -18.60
C PRO A 255 -2.38 -7.38 -17.89
N CYS A 256 -1.29 -7.00 -17.22
CA CYS A 256 -1.17 -5.69 -16.56
C CYS A 256 -0.97 -4.58 -17.61
N ARG A 257 0.02 -4.72 -18.52
CA ARG A 257 0.38 -3.69 -19.49
C ARG A 257 -0.81 -3.24 -20.35
N GLU A 258 -1.56 -4.19 -20.90
CA GLU A 258 -2.68 -3.91 -21.79
C GLU A 258 -4.00 -3.76 -21.00
N GLY A 259 -4.25 -4.67 -20.05
CA GLY A 259 -5.54 -4.75 -19.37
C GLY A 259 -5.82 -3.57 -18.44
N VAL A 260 -4.83 -3.06 -17.71
CA VAL A 260 -5.04 -1.90 -16.83
C VAL A 260 -5.36 -0.64 -17.64
N GLY A 261 -4.65 -0.42 -18.74
CA GLY A 261 -4.97 0.68 -19.66
C GLY A 261 -6.33 0.53 -20.33
N TRP A 262 -6.75 -0.70 -20.56
CA TRP A 262 -8.08 -0.99 -21.13
C TRP A 262 -9.18 -0.73 -20.11
N MET A 263 -9.04 -1.21 -18.88
CA MET A 263 -9.97 -0.88 -17.78
C MET A 263 -10.14 0.64 -17.61
N HIS A 264 -9.05 1.40 -17.65
CA HIS A 264 -9.10 2.86 -17.55
C HIS A 264 -9.95 3.46 -18.68
N LYS A 265 -9.74 3.05 -19.94
CA LYS A 265 -10.52 3.54 -21.09
C LYS A 265 -12.01 3.20 -20.99
N VAL A 266 -12.36 2.02 -20.47
CA VAL A 266 -13.77 1.68 -20.21
C VAL A 266 -14.36 2.60 -19.15
N LEU A 267 -13.64 2.83 -18.06
CA LEU A 267 -14.09 3.73 -17.00
C LEU A 267 -14.20 5.20 -17.45
N GLU A 268 -13.35 5.66 -18.38
CA GLU A 268 -13.53 6.98 -19.00
C GLU A 268 -14.88 7.09 -19.72
N ARG A 269 -15.30 6.05 -20.46
CA ARG A 269 -16.63 6.02 -21.10
C ARG A 269 -17.77 6.00 -20.06
N VAL A 270 -17.61 5.23 -18.97
CA VAL A 270 -18.58 5.22 -17.87
C VAL A 270 -18.71 6.61 -17.23
N SER A 271 -17.59 7.26 -16.94
CA SER A 271 -17.59 8.63 -16.38
C SER A 271 -18.23 9.64 -17.33
N ALA A 272 -17.99 9.52 -18.64
CA ALA A 272 -18.58 10.36 -19.68
C ALA A 272 -20.05 10.04 -19.98
N ARG A 273 -20.64 8.98 -19.40
CA ARG A 273 -22.01 8.46 -19.70
C ARG A 273 -22.16 8.00 -21.16
N GLU A 274 -21.07 7.51 -21.75
CA GLU A 274 -21.02 6.99 -23.14
C GLU A 274 -20.90 5.47 -23.18
N ALA A 275 -20.82 4.82 -22.01
CA ALA A 275 -20.67 3.39 -21.88
C ALA A 275 -22.01 2.65 -22.07
N THR A 276 -21.90 1.38 -22.43
CA THR A 276 -23.02 0.43 -22.52
C THR A 276 -22.95 -0.61 -21.40
N ASP A 277 -23.98 -1.42 -21.31
CA ASP A 277 -24.03 -2.58 -20.39
C ASP A 277 -22.87 -3.57 -20.65
N GLU A 278 -22.55 -3.78 -21.92
CA GLU A 278 -21.44 -4.64 -22.28
C GLU A 278 -20.08 -4.08 -21.81
N ASP A 279 -19.96 -2.76 -21.70
CA ASP A 279 -18.77 -2.11 -21.16
C ASP A 279 -18.57 -2.42 -19.67
N LEU A 280 -19.63 -2.51 -18.86
CA LEU A 280 -19.51 -2.94 -17.45
C LEU A 280 -19.15 -4.41 -17.32
N ALA A 281 -19.76 -5.27 -18.14
CA ALA A 281 -19.41 -6.69 -18.20
C ALA A 281 -17.93 -6.88 -18.62
N LEU A 282 -17.49 -6.14 -19.65
CA LEU A 282 -16.09 -6.12 -20.09
C LEU A 282 -15.15 -5.63 -18.98
N LEU A 283 -15.53 -4.58 -18.23
CA LEU A 283 -14.72 -4.05 -17.15
C LEU A 283 -14.47 -5.08 -16.04
N LYS A 284 -15.54 -5.83 -15.69
CA LYS A 284 -15.44 -6.95 -14.74
C LYS A 284 -14.54 -8.06 -15.29
N ASP A 285 -14.77 -8.51 -16.52
CA ASP A 285 -13.98 -9.58 -17.15
C ASP A 285 -12.49 -9.22 -17.23
N LEU A 286 -12.16 -7.98 -17.57
CA LEU A 286 -10.78 -7.50 -17.58
C LEU A 286 -10.15 -7.57 -16.19
N ALA A 287 -10.85 -7.12 -15.15
CA ALA A 287 -10.35 -7.16 -13.77
C ALA A 287 -10.11 -8.60 -13.32
N ASP A 288 -11.04 -9.52 -13.59
CA ASP A 288 -10.94 -10.95 -13.24
C ASP A 288 -9.80 -11.64 -14.00
N ASN A 289 -9.58 -11.27 -15.27
CA ASN A 289 -8.49 -11.80 -16.07
C ASN A 289 -7.11 -11.24 -15.75
N ILE A 290 -7.01 -10.08 -15.09
CA ILE A 290 -5.75 -9.53 -14.60
C ILE A 290 -5.38 -10.17 -13.25
N PHE A 291 -6.37 -10.38 -12.38
CA PHE A 291 -6.17 -10.90 -11.04
C PHE A 291 -5.49 -12.29 -11.08
N GLY A 292 -4.38 -12.43 -10.34
CA GLY A 292 -3.63 -13.68 -10.25
C GLY A 292 -2.82 -14.09 -11.49
N ARG A 293 -2.84 -13.30 -12.59
CA ARG A 293 -2.14 -13.63 -13.85
C ARG A 293 -1.00 -12.67 -14.19
N THR A 294 -0.45 -12.01 -13.19
CA THR A 294 0.67 -11.07 -13.35
C THR A 294 1.87 -11.50 -12.51
N ILE A 295 3.08 -11.05 -12.88
CA ILE A 295 4.34 -11.40 -12.19
C ILE A 295 4.35 -10.89 -10.75
N CYS A 296 3.79 -9.70 -10.51
CA CYS A 296 3.75 -9.06 -9.20
C CYS A 296 2.31 -8.68 -8.83
N PHE A 297 2.13 -8.24 -7.60
CA PHE A 297 0.82 -7.88 -7.07
C PHE A 297 0.26 -6.55 -7.60
N PHE A 298 0.98 -5.86 -8.48
CA PHE A 298 0.50 -4.61 -9.09
C PHE A 298 -0.77 -4.80 -9.93
N GLY A 299 -0.84 -5.89 -10.73
CA GLY A 299 -2.05 -6.22 -11.49
C GLY A 299 -3.27 -6.42 -10.60
N PRO A 300 -3.22 -7.32 -9.60
CA PRO A 300 -4.26 -7.43 -8.57
C PRO A 300 -4.60 -6.11 -7.89
N SER A 301 -3.61 -5.28 -7.57
CA SER A 301 -3.81 -3.96 -6.96
C SER A 301 -4.63 -2.99 -7.82
N ALA A 302 -4.57 -3.12 -9.14
CA ALA A 302 -5.41 -2.37 -10.07
C ALA A 302 -6.80 -3.00 -10.25
N ALA A 303 -6.90 -4.33 -10.18
CA ALA A 303 -8.15 -5.06 -10.40
C ALA A 303 -9.09 -5.04 -9.18
N MET A 304 -8.56 -5.22 -7.96
CA MET A 304 -9.37 -5.28 -6.73
C MET A 304 -10.25 -4.05 -6.49
N PRO A 305 -9.79 -2.81 -6.69
CA PRO A 305 -10.67 -1.64 -6.61
C PRO A 305 -11.84 -1.75 -7.59
N VAL A 306 -11.59 -2.09 -8.86
CA VAL A 306 -12.64 -2.24 -9.87
C VAL A 306 -13.68 -3.28 -9.43
N GLN A 307 -13.23 -4.47 -9.07
CA GLN A 307 -14.10 -5.54 -8.59
C GLN A 307 -14.95 -5.11 -7.39
N SER A 308 -14.33 -4.44 -6.41
CA SER A 308 -15.03 -4.03 -5.19
C SER A 308 -16.00 -2.88 -5.39
N PHE A 309 -15.67 -1.90 -6.23
CA PHE A 309 -16.59 -0.82 -6.56
C PHE A 309 -17.82 -1.34 -7.31
N LEU A 310 -17.63 -2.16 -8.33
CA LEU A 310 -18.74 -2.77 -9.08
C LEU A 310 -19.62 -3.66 -8.19
N LYS A 311 -19.01 -4.41 -7.27
CA LYS A 311 -19.74 -5.30 -6.35
C LYS A 311 -20.55 -4.55 -5.30
N LYS A 312 -19.96 -3.51 -4.70
CA LYS A 312 -20.53 -2.84 -3.51
C LYS A 312 -21.40 -1.64 -3.85
N PHE A 313 -21.19 -1.05 -5.02
CA PHE A 313 -21.91 0.15 -5.48
C PHE A 313 -22.43 -0.02 -6.92
N PRO A 314 -23.08 -1.14 -7.27
CA PRO A 314 -23.47 -1.42 -8.65
C PRO A 314 -24.39 -0.34 -9.24
N ASP A 315 -25.32 0.18 -8.44
CA ASP A 315 -26.35 1.13 -8.91
C ASP A 315 -25.75 2.40 -9.48
N VAL A 316 -24.70 2.95 -8.85
CA VAL A 316 -24.05 4.18 -9.34
C VAL A 316 -23.35 4.00 -10.70
N PHE A 317 -22.97 2.77 -11.02
CA PHE A 317 -22.42 2.43 -12.33
C PHE A 317 -23.51 2.17 -13.36
N PHE A 318 -24.60 1.48 -12.98
CA PHE A 318 -25.75 1.25 -13.85
C PHE A 318 -26.45 2.52 -14.29
N GLU A 319 -26.51 3.52 -13.43
CA GLU A 319 -27.08 4.84 -13.76
C GLU A 319 -26.27 5.60 -14.83
N ARG A 320 -25.06 5.14 -15.11
CA ARG A 320 -24.12 5.79 -16.04
C ARG A 320 -24.05 5.13 -17.41
N VAL A 321 -24.72 4.02 -17.61
CA VAL A 321 -24.66 3.27 -18.86
C VAL A 321 -25.96 3.31 -19.63
N HIS A 322 -25.88 3.27 -20.95
CA HIS A 322 -27.03 3.13 -21.83
C HIS A 322 -27.46 1.66 -21.87
N ARG A 323 -28.64 1.36 -21.36
CA ARG A 323 -29.18 0.01 -21.39
C ARG A 323 -29.64 -0.32 -22.79
N GLY A 324 -29.00 -1.29 -23.42
CA GLY A 324 -29.24 -1.69 -24.82
C GLY A 324 -29.52 -3.16 -25.05
N GLY A 325 -29.54 -4.02 -24.03
CA GLY A 325 -29.70 -5.47 -24.19
C GLY A 325 -30.14 -6.20 -22.91
N ASP A 326 -30.49 -7.48 -23.09
CA ASP A 326 -30.78 -8.43 -21.98
C ASP A 326 -29.46 -8.92 -21.35
N VAL A 327 -28.68 -8.05 -20.74
CA VAL A 327 -27.48 -8.44 -19.99
C VAL A 327 -27.88 -8.88 -18.59
N ASP A 328 -27.54 -10.11 -18.22
CA ASP A 328 -27.73 -10.61 -16.86
C ASP A 328 -26.67 -10.00 -15.93
N TYR A 329 -27.11 -9.14 -15.01
CA TYR A 329 -26.26 -8.45 -14.06
C TYR A 329 -26.06 -9.22 -12.76
N SER A 330 -26.65 -10.41 -12.60
CA SER A 330 -26.53 -11.20 -11.38
C SER A 330 -25.08 -11.55 -11.04
N ASP A 331 -24.21 -11.61 -12.05
CA ASP A 331 -22.79 -11.95 -11.91
C ASP A 331 -21.85 -10.74 -11.67
N LEU A 332 -22.31 -9.50 -11.81
CA LEU A 332 -21.42 -8.34 -11.57
C LEU A 332 -20.95 -8.25 -10.12
N GLY A 333 -21.68 -8.86 -9.20
CA GLY A 333 -21.28 -8.98 -7.79
C GLY A 333 -20.61 -10.30 -7.40
N ALA A 334 -20.59 -11.31 -8.28
CA ALA A 334 -20.00 -12.61 -7.98
C ALA A 334 -18.48 -12.61 -8.25
N VAL A 335 -17.68 -12.87 -7.23
CA VAL A 335 -16.26 -13.19 -7.41
C VAL A 335 -16.19 -14.64 -7.89
N ASP A 336 -15.49 -14.91 -8.99
CA ASP A 336 -15.23 -16.27 -9.45
C ASP A 336 -14.51 -17.05 -8.35
N PRO A 337 -15.12 -18.12 -7.78
CA PRO A 337 -14.50 -18.92 -6.73
C PRO A 337 -13.24 -19.67 -7.21
N ALA A 338 -12.98 -19.72 -8.53
CA ALA A 338 -11.74 -20.26 -9.09
C ALA A 338 -10.56 -19.28 -9.04
N VAL A 339 -10.80 -18.00 -8.70
CA VAL A 339 -9.72 -17.04 -8.47
C VAL A 339 -9.10 -17.32 -7.10
N PRO A 340 -7.84 -17.74 -7.01
CA PRO A 340 -7.22 -18.01 -5.71
C PRO A 340 -7.26 -16.75 -4.85
N SER A 341 -7.74 -16.89 -3.62
CA SER A 341 -7.58 -15.84 -2.60
C SER A 341 -6.13 -15.40 -2.57
N ALA A 342 -5.89 -14.08 -2.47
CA ALA A 342 -4.54 -13.54 -2.39
C ALA A 342 -3.71 -14.38 -1.39
N PRO A 343 -2.48 -14.79 -1.74
CA PRO A 343 -1.66 -15.54 -0.82
C PRO A 343 -1.53 -14.73 0.47
N ALA A 344 -1.80 -15.37 1.59
CA ALA A 344 -1.56 -14.76 2.89
C ALA A 344 -0.13 -14.20 2.91
N PRO A 345 0.10 -13.02 3.50
CA PRO A 345 1.44 -12.47 3.62
C PRO A 345 2.33 -13.55 4.23
N ALA A 346 3.45 -13.82 3.58
CA ALA A 346 4.41 -14.81 4.04
C ALA A 346 4.77 -14.49 5.49
N LYS A 347 4.59 -15.51 6.36
CA LYS A 347 4.92 -15.43 7.78
C LYS A 347 6.40 -15.20 7.97
#